data_5671de625091dc8cba48af876ab82ecd
#
_entry.id   5671de625091dc8cba48af876ab82ecd
#
_cell.length_a   1.000
_cell.length_b   1.000
_cell.length_c   1.000
_cell.angle_alpha   90.00
_cell.angle_beta   90.00
_cell.angle_gamma   90.00
#
_symmetry.space_group_name_H-M   'P 1'
#
loop_
_entity.id
_entity.type
_entity.pdbx_description
1 polymer ?
#
loop_
_entity_poly.entity_id
_entity_poly.type
_entity_poly.pdbx_seq_one_letter_code
_entity_poly.pdbx_strand_id
1 'polypeptide(L)'
;VRLVGSEMCIRDRFDVTVMPVVGEVTCARGVEEDPLSGLWSYADRSKEVVEPGYYSVPLSRYGITAEMTATSRVGLHRYTFPASDDAAVVFDLENGGCWDKATETGFTFSEDSTRLSGWRYSTGWARDQKVYFVAEFSKPAKGITYLQPGELDDSKMPRIAARYARVDFDMAEGEQLLMKVALSPVSIEGAEANLEAELP
;
A
#
# COMPACT_ATOMS: atom_id res chain seq x y z
N VAL A 1 7.95 4.19 3.25
CA VAL A 1 8.20 5.64 3.22
C VAL A 1 7.67 6.22 4.50
N ARG A 2 8.54 6.60 5.39
CA ARG A 2 8.16 7.36 6.58
C ARG A 2 7.99 8.81 6.12
N LEU A 3 6.78 9.25 5.84
CA LEU A 3 6.47 10.67 5.75
C LEU A 3 6.72 11.24 7.15
N VAL A 4 7.88 11.83 7.36
CA VAL A 4 8.20 12.54 8.58
C VAL A 4 7.60 13.93 8.49
N GLY A 5 6.30 14.01 8.74
CA GLY A 5 5.66 15.23 9.15
C GLY A 5 5.65 15.29 10.67
N SER A 6 6.14 16.35 11.25
CA SER A 6 6.50 16.49 12.65
C SER A 6 5.32 16.72 13.60
N GLU A 7 4.08 16.43 13.24
CA GLU A 7 2.93 16.74 14.09
C GLU A 7 2.10 15.49 14.36
N MET A 8 1.80 15.23 15.61
CA MET A 8 1.09 14.05 16.10
C MET A 8 -0.29 13.84 15.45
N CYS A 9 -0.94 14.91 15.01
CA CYS A 9 -2.28 14.88 14.40
C CYS A 9 -2.30 14.49 12.92
N ILE A 10 -1.16 14.46 12.22
CA ILE A 10 -1.06 14.09 10.80
C ILE A 10 -0.82 12.59 10.63
N ARG A 11 -0.43 11.87 11.68
CA ARG A 11 -0.10 10.44 11.64
C ARG A 11 -1.27 9.49 11.77
N ASP A 12 -2.48 9.99 11.87
CA ASP A 12 -3.63 9.25 12.38
C ASP A 12 -4.33 8.37 11.33
N ARG A 13 -3.86 8.32 10.08
CA ARG A 13 -4.57 7.63 8.99
C ARG A 13 -3.66 6.85 8.04
N PHE A 14 -2.66 6.17 8.55
CA PHE A 14 -1.88 5.20 7.77
C PHE A 14 -2.54 3.81 7.82
N ASP A 15 -3.81 3.75 7.42
CA ASP A 15 -4.58 2.51 7.50
C ASP A 15 -4.18 1.52 6.40
N VAL A 16 -3.77 2.03 5.23
CA VAL A 16 -3.30 1.23 4.11
C VAL A 16 -1.90 1.70 3.74
N THR A 17 -0.90 0.97 4.20
CA THR A 17 0.50 1.25 3.86
C THR A 17 0.89 0.43 2.64
N VAL A 18 1.54 1.06 1.68
CA VAL A 18 2.04 0.40 0.47
C VAL A 18 3.53 0.63 0.30
N MET A 19 4.24 -0.39 -0.19
CA MET A 19 5.68 -0.34 -0.44
C MET A 19 6.01 -1.07 -1.74
N PRO A 20 6.52 -0.37 -2.77
CA PRO A 20 7.08 -1.03 -3.94
C PRO A 20 8.45 -1.61 -3.58
N VAL A 21 8.70 -2.84 -4.01
CA VAL A 21 9.89 -3.62 -3.65
C VAL A 21 10.44 -4.39 -4.85
N VAL A 22 11.70 -4.78 -4.76
CA VAL A 22 12.36 -5.71 -5.68
C VAL A 22 13.03 -6.79 -4.85
N GLY A 23 12.86 -8.05 -5.24
CA GLY A 23 13.43 -9.20 -4.55
C GLY A 23 12.62 -9.66 -3.33
N GLU A 24 13.16 -10.61 -2.61
CA GLU A 24 12.56 -11.11 -1.39
C GLU A 24 12.57 -10.06 -0.29
N VAL A 25 11.46 -9.93 0.41
CA VAL A 25 11.30 -9.04 1.56
C VAL A 25 10.61 -9.74 2.71
N THR A 26 10.98 -9.35 3.93
CA THR A 26 10.26 -9.77 5.13
C THR A 26 9.12 -8.79 5.38
N CYS A 27 7.87 -9.28 5.37
CA CYS A 27 6.71 -8.48 5.71
C CYS A 27 6.66 -8.19 7.21
N ALA A 28 7.44 -7.21 7.61
CA ALA A 28 7.55 -6.69 8.96
C ALA A 28 7.88 -5.20 8.90
N ARG A 29 7.70 -4.51 10.02
CA ARG A 29 8.00 -3.07 10.10
C ARG A 29 9.50 -2.77 9.87
N GLY A 30 10.38 -3.71 10.23
CA GLY A 30 11.81 -3.50 10.21
C GLY A 30 12.30 -2.59 11.35
N VAL A 31 13.61 -2.47 11.46
CA VAL A 31 14.27 -1.61 12.45
C VAL A 31 15.27 -0.69 11.76
N GLU A 32 15.47 0.50 12.30
CA GLU A 32 16.30 1.54 11.67
C GLU A 32 17.79 1.15 11.63
N GLU A 33 18.23 0.35 12.60
CA GLU A 33 19.60 -0.12 12.71
C GLU A 33 19.96 -1.18 11.67
N ASP A 34 18.95 -1.86 11.10
CA ASP A 34 19.11 -2.83 10.02
C ASP A 34 18.28 -2.42 8.80
N PRO A 35 18.91 -1.75 7.82
CA PRO A 35 18.24 -1.26 6.61
C PRO A 35 17.73 -2.38 5.68
N LEU A 36 18.12 -3.62 5.91
CA LEU A 36 17.64 -4.78 5.16
C LEU A 36 16.49 -5.50 5.87
N SER A 37 16.15 -5.09 7.10
CA SER A 37 15.03 -5.65 7.84
C SER A 37 13.67 -5.14 7.32
N GLY A 38 12.68 -6.02 7.31
CA GLY A 38 11.31 -5.66 6.94
C GLY A 38 11.19 -5.00 5.56
N LEU A 39 10.28 -4.04 5.45
CA LEU A 39 9.99 -3.28 4.23
C LEU A 39 10.78 -1.96 4.14
N TRP A 40 11.81 -1.79 4.91
CA TRP A 40 12.59 -0.56 4.92
C TRP A 40 13.27 -0.24 3.61
N SER A 41 13.30 1.05 3.25
CA SER A 41 14.23 1.63 2.30
C SER A 41 14.67 2.99 2.80
N TYR A 42 15.95 3.30 2.68
CA TYR A 42 16.41 4.66 2.82
C TYR A 42 15.93 5.51 1.66
N ALA A 43 15.53 6.73 1.98
CA ALA A 43 15.25 7.78 1.01
C ALA A 43 16.45 8.74 0.95
N ASP A 44 16.98 8.99 -0.25
CA ASP A 44 17.97 10.04 -0.44
C ASP A 44 17.25 11.40 -0.47
N ARG A 45 17.28 12.08 0.67
CA ARG A 45 16.60 13.38 0.84
C ARG A 45 17.13 14.47 -0.09
N SER A 46 18.35 14.34 -0.61
CA SER A 46 18.90 15.31 -1.56
C SER A 46 18.23 15.24 -2.94
N LYS A 47 17.56 14.11 -3.22
CA LYS A 47 16.82 13.84 -4.46
C LYS A 47 15.30 13.80 -4.24
N GLU A 48 14.85 14.10 -3.04
CA GLU A 48 13.45 14.22 -2.70
C GLU A 48 12.86 15.49 -3.32
N VAL A 49 11.71 15.38 -3.96
CA VAL A 49 10.96 16.51 -4.51
C VAL A 49 9.67 16.66 -3.76
N VAL A 50 9.45 17.83 -3.17
CA VAL A 50 8.24 18.15 -2.41
C VAL A 50 7.63 19.42 -2.98
N GLU A 51 6.51 19.30 -3.64
CA GLU A 51 5.73 20.41 -4.20
C GLU A 51 4.27 20.30 -3.76
N PRO A 52 3.50 21.39 -3.75
CA PRO A 52 2.07 21.29 -3.46
C PRO A 52 1.36 20.31 -4.41
N GLY A 53 0.80 19.24 -3.85
CA GLY A 53 0.10 18.18 -4.61
C GLY A 53 1.02 17.18 -5.31
N TYR A 54 2.34 17.23 -5.11
CA TYR A 54 3.26 16.25 -5.70
C TYR A 54 4.41 15.93 -4.76
N TYR A 55 4.73 14.64 -4.67
CA TYR A 55 5.86 14.13 -3.90
C TYR A 55 6.61 13.07 -4.71
N SER A 56 7.94 13.15 -4.71
CA SER A 56 8.81 12.14 -5.33
C SER A 56 9.98 11.79 -4.44
N VAL A 57 10.31 10.51 -4.35
CA VAL A 57 11.41 10.01 -3.53
C VAL A 57 12.06 8.76 -4.14
N PRO A 58 13.40 8.70 -4.24
CA PRO A 58 14.09 7.47 -4.58
C PRO A 58 14.19 6.55 -3.36
N LEU A 59 13.82 5.28 -3.57
CA LEU A 59 13.92 4.19 -2.59
C LEU A 59 15.22 3.44 -2.84
N SER A 60 16.29 3.82 -2.13
CA SER A 60 17.66 3.41 -2.43
C SER A 60 17.89 1.89 -2.36
N ARG A 61 17.18 1.18 -1.44
CA ARG A 61 17.28 -0.28 -1.28
C ARG A 61 16.84 -1.03 -2.53
N TYR A 62 15.81 -0.53 -3.21
CA TYR A 62 15.13 -1.23 -4.30
C TYR A 62 15.45 -0.64 -5.68
N GLY A 63 16.15 0.50 -5.73
CA GLY A 63 16.40 1.21 -6.99
C GLY A 63 15.13 1.78 -7.63
N ILE A 64 14.07 1.98 -6.86
CA ILE A 64 12.75 2.44 -7.32
C ILE A 64 12.62 3.93 -7.07
N THR A 65 12.08 4.67 -8.03
CA THR A 65 11.58 6.02 -7.79
C THR A 65 10.08 5.97 -7.57
N ALA A 66 9.63 6.46 -6.40
CA ALA A 66 8.22 6.55 -6.04
C ALA A 66 7.75 8.01 -6.17
N GLU A 67 6.67 8.22 -6.90
CA GLU A 67 6.03 9.52 -7.12
C GLU A 67 4.55 9.42 -6.74
N MET A 68 4.05 10.44 -6.07
CA MET A 68 2.68 10.41 -5.53
C MET A 68 2.00 11.77 -5.67
N THR A 69 0.71 11.70 -5.98
CA THR A 69 -0.24 12.81 -5.87
C THR A 69 -1.58 12.29 -5.36
N ALA A 70 -2.48 13.15 -4.98
CA ALA A 70 -3.78 12.73 -4.46
C ALA A 70 -4.86 13.76 -4.75
N THR A 71 -6.08 13.24 -4.90
CA THR A 71 -7.34 13.98 -4.80
C THR A 71 -7.84 13.92 -3.34
N SER A 72 -9.12 14.19 -3.11
CA SER A 72 -9.68 14.16 -1.74
C SER A 72 -9.74 12.75 -1.14
N ARG A 73 -9.93 11.71 -1.98
CA ARG A 73 -10.17 10.32 -1.54
C ARG A 73 -9.38 9.28 -2.32
N VAL A 74 -8.63 9.70 -3.34
CA VAL A 74 -7.85 8.80 -4.20
C VAL A 74 -6.41 9.27 -4.27
N GLY A 75 -5.48 8.38 -3.94
CA GLY A 75 -4.05 8.55 -4.18
C GLY A 75 -3.67 7.98 -5.54
N LEU A 76 -2.85 8.71 -6.30
CA LEU A 76 -2.21 8.20 -7.51
C LEU A 76 -0.72 8.04 -7.24
N HIS A 77 -0.23 6.84 -7.43
CA HIS A 77 1.16 6.45 -7.28
C HIS A 77 1.74 6.11 -8.65
N ARG A 78 2.98 6.50 -8.88
CA ARG A 78 3.80 6.05 -10.00
C ARG A 78 5.12 5.52 -9.47
N TYR A 79 5.42 4.28 -9.79
CA TYR A 79 6.64 3.60 -9.40
C TYR A 79 7.47 3.30 -10.64
N THR A 80 8.66 3.88 -10.75
CA THR A 80 9.62 3.55 -11.80
C THR A 80 10.58 2.50 -11.28
N PHE A 81 10.54 1.31 -11.89
CA PHE A 81 11.31 0.14 -11.46
C PHE A 81 12.62 -0.04 -12.25
N PRO A 82 13.66 -0.63 -11.65
CA PRO A 82 14.71 -1.29 -12.43
C PRO A 82 14.17 -2.55 -13.11
N ALA A 83 14.90 -3.11 -14.07
CA ALA A 83 14.56 -4.40 -14.67
C ALA A 83 14.50 -5.48 -13.59
N SER A 84 13.37 -6.17 -13.47
CA SER A 84 13.18 -7.25 -12.50
C SER A 84 12.00 -8.14 -12.88
N ASP A 85 12.18 -9.45 -12.72
CA ASP A 85 11.12 -10.46 -12.74
C ASP A 85 10.53 -10.75 -11.33
N ASP A 86 11.10 -10.09 -10.29
CA ASP A 86 10.70 -10.16 -8.88
C ASP A 86 10.37 -8.77 -8.32
N ALA A 87 9.71 -7.93 -9.13
CA ALA A 87 9.17 -6.66 -8.70
C ALA A 87 7.78 -6.85 -8.07
N ALA A 88 7.47 -6.12 -7.02
CA ALA A 88 6.17 -6.22 -6.37
C ALA A 88 5.73 -4.92 -5.69
N VAL A 89 4.45 -4.85 -5.37
CA VAL A 89 3.88 -3.88 -4.42
C VAL A 89 3.34 -4.64 -3.23
N VAL A 90 3.85 -4.33 -2.05
CA VAL A 90 3.40 -4.91 -0.78
C VAL A 90 2.41 -3.97 -0.11
N PHE A 91 1.25 -4.51 0.25
CA PHE A 91 0.25 -3.86 1.08
C PHE A 91 0.41 -4.35 2.51
N ASP A 92 0.57 -3.43 3.45
CA ASP A 92 0.69 -3.70 4.87
C ASP A 92 -0.52 -3.12 5.61
N LEU A 93 -1.40 -3.99 6.09
CA LEU A 93 -2.56 -3.63 6.90
C LEU A 93 -2.35 -3.91 8.40
N GLU A 94 -1.21 -4.49 8.79
CA GLU A 94 -0.87 -4.74 10.20
C GLU A 94 -0.36 -3.47 10.89
N ASN A 95 0.64 -2.83 10.25
CA ASN A 95 1.36 -1.73 10.86
C ASN A 95 0.73 -0.39 10.47
N GLY A 96 -0.23 0.07 11.26
CA GLY A 96 -0.71 1.45 11.17
C GLY A 96 0.39 2.47 11.45
N GLY A 97 0.20 3.70 11.01
CA GLY A 97 1.19 4.79 11.19
C GLY A 97 1.27 5.33 12.61
N CYS A 98 0.36 4.94 13.47
CA CYS A 98 0.26 5.38 14.86
C CYS A 98 0.24 4.16 15.81
N TRP A 99 -0.29 4.32 16.97
CA TRP A 99 -0.49 3.33 18.04
C TRP A 99 -1.78 2.49 17.89
N ASP A 100 -2.51 2.68 16.81
CA ASP A 100 -3.68 1.89 16.53
C ASP A 100 -3.29 0.43 16.21
N LYS A 101 -4.18 -0.47 16.57
CA LYS A 101 -3.99 -1.91 16.41
C LYS A 101 -5.02 -2.44 15.43
N ALA A 102 -4.56 -3.11 14.38
CA ALA A 102 -5.44 -3.82 13.47
C ALA A 102 -6.18 -4.94 14.22
N THR A 103 -7.48 -4.98 14.10
CA THR A 103 -8.35 -6.02 14.69
C THR A 103 -8.82 -7.02 13.65
N GLU A 104 -9.15 -6.54 12.45
CA GLU A 104 -9.54 -7.37 11.33
C GLU A 104 -8.97 -6.76 10.04
N THR A 105 -8.43 -7.59 9.17
CA THR A 105 -7.92 -7.17 7.86
C THR A 105 -8.25 -8.22 6.82
N GLY A 106 -8.33 -7.81 5.56
CA GLY A 106 -8.50 -8.77 4.49
C GLY A 106 -8.41 -8.13 3.12
N PHE A 107 -8.29 -9.00 2.11
CA PHE A 107 -8.11 -8.63 0.73
C PHE A 107 -9.02 -9.45 -0.18
N THR A 108 -9.32 -8.89 -1.33
CA THR A 108 -9.97 -9.56 -2.47
C THR A 108 -9.26 -9.11 -3.74
N PHE A 109 -8.83 -10.05 -4.56
CA PHE A 109 -8.16 -9.77 -5.83
C PHE A 109 -9.10 -10.07 -7.00
N SER A 110 -9.11 -9.19 -8.01
CA SER A 110 -9.97 -9.35 -9.17
C SER A 110 -9.50 -10.47 -10.11
N GLU A 111 -10.42 -11.10 -10.83
CA GLU A 111 -10.11 -12.19 -11.76
C GLU A 111 -9.20 -11.74 -12.91
N ASP A 112 -9.31 -10.47 -13.34
CA ASP A 112 -8.46 -9.88 -14.38
C ASP A 112 -7.08 -9.44 -13.88
N SER A 113 -6.81 -9.65 -12.58
CA SER A 113 -5.55 -9.32 -11.93
C SER A 113 -5.14 -7.84 -11.99
N THR A 114 -6.11 -6.94 -12.14
CA THR A 114 -5.86 -5.49 -12.22
C THR A 114 -6.25 -4.73 -10.96
N ARG A 115 -7.03 -5.34 -10.05
CA ARG A 115 -7.54 -4.67 -8.85
C ARG A 115 -7.34 -5.51 -7.59
N LEU A 116 -6.87 -4.86 -6.54
CA LEU A 116 -6.85 -5.38 -5.17
C LEU A 116 -7.76 -4.52 -4.31
N SER A 117 -8.77 -5.10 -3.72
CA SER A 117 -9.61 -4.45 -2.72
C SER A 117 -9.41 -5.06 -1.35
N GLY A 118 -9.76 -4.33 -0.29
CA GLY A 118 -9.64 -4.85 1.05
C GLY A 118 -10.21 -3.94 2.11
N TRP A 119 -10.02 -4.37 3.35
CA TRP A 119 -10.45 -3.63 4.53
C TRP A 119 -9.46 -3.76 5.67
N ARG A 120 -9.41 -2.74 6.49
CA ARG A 120 -8.70 -2.71 7.76
C ARG A 120 -9.62 -2.15 8.84
N TYR A 121 -9.89 -2.96 9.85
CA TYR A 121 -10.53 -2.51 11.07
C TYR A 121 -9.47 -2.36 12.15
N SER A 122 -9.57 -1.31 12.93
CA SER A 122 -8.58 -1.02 13.97
C SER A 122 -9.21 -0.38 15.19
N THR A 123 -8.47 -0.47 16.29
CA THR A 123 -8.78 0.20 17.56
C THR A 123 -7.53 0.91 18.07
N GLY A 124 -7.71 2.02 18.74
CA GLY A 124 -6.62 2.84 19.28
C GLY A 124 -7.10 4.26 19.49
N TRP A 125 -6.80 5.13 18.57
CA TRP A 125 -7.32 6.49 18.58
C TRP A 125 -8.84 6.53 18.54
N ALA A 126 -9.46 5.82 17.61
CA ALA A 126 -10.88 5.52 17.61
C ALA A 126 -11.14 4.15 18.25
N ARG A 127 -12.29 3.97 18.87
CA ARG A 127 -12.69 2.68 19.46
C ARG A 127 -12.99 1.62 18.41
N ASP A 128 -13.52 2.05 17.27
CA ASP A 128 -13.88 1.21 16.11
C ASP A 128 -13.66 2.05 14.85
N GLN A 129 -12.56 1.81 14.18
CA GLN A 129 -12.23 2.45 12.91
C GLN A 129 -12.31 1.42 11.79
N LYS A 130 -12.99 1.79 10.71
CA LYS A 130 -13.15 0.94 9.53
C LYS A 130 -12.69 1.72 8.31
N VAL A 131 -11.75 1.13 7.56
CA VAL A 131 -11.28 1.65 6.28
C VAL A 131 -11.38 0.54 5.26
N TYR A 132 -11.96 0.87 4.13
CA TYR A 132 -12.04 0.04 2.94
C TYR A 132 -11.24 0.71 1.83
N PHE A 133 -10.63 -0.08 0.97
CA PHE A 133 -9.85 0.45 -0.13
C PHE A 133 -10.03 -0.37 -1.42
N VAL A 134 -9.75 0.29 -2.53
CA VAL A 134 -9.56 -0.33 -3.85
C VAL A 134 -8.28 0.22 -4.45
N ALA A 135 -7.36 -0.67 -4.81
CA ALA A 135 -6.16 -0.34 -5.57
C ALA A 135 -6.31 -0.87 -6.99
N GLU A 136 -6.13 0.01 -7.99
CA GLU A 136 -6.17 -0.34 -9.40
C GLU A 136 -4.79 -0.14 -10.02
N PHE A 137 -4.29 -1.16 -10.73
CA PHE A 137 -2.98 -1.16 -11.37
C PHE A 137 -3.09 -0.90 -12.87
N SER A 138 -2.11 -0.21 -13.44
CA SER A 138 -2.04 0.10 -14.88
C SER A 138 -1.75 -1.10 -15.78
N LYS A 139 -1.41 -2.25 -15.19
CA LYS A 139 -1.21 -3.53 -15.90
C LYS A 139 -1.64 -4.69 -15.00
N PRO A 140 -2.04 -5.82 -15.59
CA PRO A 140 -2.33 -7.03 -14.80
C PRO A 140 -1.10 -7.49 -14.01
N ALA A 141 -1.34 -7.91 -12.77
CA ALA A 141 -0.31 -8.53 -11.97
C ALA A 141 0.00 -9.95 -12.45
N LYS A 142 1.24 -10.39 -12.22
CA LYS A 142 1.71 -11.76 -12.46
C LYS A 142 1.12 -12.74 -11.45
N GLY A 143 0.90 -12.28 -10.22
CA GLY A 143 0.37 -13.07 -9.14
C GLY A 143 0.17 -12.26 -7.87
N ILE A 144 -0.44 -12.92 -6.88
CA ILE A 144 -0.60 -12.36 -5.55
C ILE A 144 -0.29 -13.41 -4.48
N THR A 145 0.42 -13.01 -3.43
CA THR A 145 0.73 -13.82 -2.26
C THR A 145 0.20 -13.14 -1.02
N TYR A 146 -0.58 -13.85 -0.23
CA TYR A 146 -1.07 -13.38 1.06
C TYR A 146 -0.19 -13.90 2.18
N LEU A 147 0.25 -13.01 3.06
CA LEU A 147 1.23 -13.30 4.09
C LEU A 147 0.63 -13.04 5.47
N GLN A 148 1.02 -13.88 6.45
CA GLN A 148 0.48 -13.87 7.80
C GLN A 148 -1.05 -13.89 7.79
N PRO A 149 -1.68 -14.96 7.29
CA PRO A 149 -3.12 -15.08 7.24
C PRO A 149 -3.70 -14.93 8.65
N GLY A 150 -4.74 -14.12 8.79
CA GLY A 150 -5.51 -14.01 10.01
C GLY A 150 -6.57 -15.09 10.08
N GLU A 151 -7.12 -15.33 11.28
CA GLU A 151 -8.31 -16.14 11.43
C GLU A 151 -9.54 -15.38 10.90
N LEU A 152 -10.27 -15.96 9.98
CA LEU A 152 -11.53 -15.42 9.47
C LEU A 152 -12.71 -16.20 10.01
N ASP A 153 -13.77 -15.44 10.27
CA ASP A 153 -15.12 -15.99 10.35
C ASP A 153 -15.55 -16.45 8.95
N ASP A 154 -15.67 -17.77 8.76
CA ASP A 154 -16.03 -18.44 7.50
C ASP A 154 -17.35 -17.94 6.86
N SER A 155 -18.16 -17.18 7.61
CA SER A 155 -19.43 -16.63 7.11
C SER A 155 -19.30 -15.51 6.08
N LYS A 156 -18.08 -14.99 5.86
CA LYS A 156 -17.81 -13.80 5.02
C LYS A 156 -17.04 -14.07 3.72
N MET A 157 -17.12 -15.28 3.18
CA MET A 157 -16.46 -15.63 1.91
C MET A 157 -16.97 -14.81 0.70
N PRO A 158 -16.16 -14.52 -0.32
CA PRO A 158 -14.80 -15.02 -0.64
C PRO A 158 -13.68 -14.04 -0.27
N ARG A 159 -13.53 -13.66 0.98
CA ARG A 159 -12.54 -12.73 1.46
C ARG A 159 -11.37 -13.49 2.07
N ILE A 160 -10.15 -13.10 1.73
CA ILE A 160 -8.95 -13.72 2.30
C ILE A 160 -8.45 -12.85 3.44
N ALA A 161 -8.49 -13.39 4.66
CA ALA A 161 -7.86 -12.76 5.81
C ALA A 161 -6.35 -12.88 5.68
N ALA A 162 -5.72 -11.73 5.61
CA ALA A 162 -4.27 -11.62 5.64
C ALA A 162 -3.89 -10.26 6.21
N ARG A 163 -2.69 -10.18 6.77
CA ARG A 163 -2.12 -8.92 7.25
C ARG A 163 -1.38 -8.17 6.15
N TYR A 164 -0.84 -8.94 5.20
CA TYR A 164 -0.08 -8.42 4.07
C TYR A 164 -0.53 -9.09 2.78
N ALA A 165 -0.47 -8.32 1.70
CA ALA A 165 -0.59 -8.84 0.34
C ALA A 165 0.60 -8.36 -0.48
N ARG A 166 1.29 -9.28 -1.17
CA ARG A 166 2.33 -8.99 -2.14
C ARG A 166 1.76 -9.22 -3.53
N VAL A 167 1.73 -8.18 -4.35
CA VAL A 167 1.26 -8.21 -5.74
C VAL A 167 2.48 -8.14 -6.64
N ASP A 168 2.71 -9.19 -7.43
CA ASP A 168 3.93 -9.38 -8.21
C ASP A 168 3.78 -8.90 -9.66
N PHE A 169 4.87 -8.35 -10.22
CA PHE A 169 4.93 -7.84 -11.58
C PHE A 169 6.27 -8.19 -12.25
N ASP A 170 6.25 -8.39 -13.57
CA ASP A 170 7.47 -8.36 -14.37
C ASP A 170 7.69 -6.94 -14.88
N MET A 171 8.84 -6.34 -14.59
CA MET A 171 9.16 -4.95 -14.91
C MET A 171 10.41 -4.86 -15.77
N ALA A 172 10.32 -4.12 -16.89
CA ALA A 172 11.50 -3.76 -17.69
C ALA A 172 12.24 -2.57 -17.04
N GLU A 173 13.48 -2.32 -17.50
CA GLU A 173 14.26 -1.18 -17.02
C GLU A 173 13.54 0.15 -17.31
N GLY A 174 13.32 0.94 -16.25
CA GLY A 174 12.62 2.21 -16.33
C GLY A 174 11.12 2.11 -16.58
N GLU A 175 10.55 0.90 -16.57
CA GLU A 175 9.09 0.72 -16.71
C GLU A 175 8.36 1.31 -15.49
N GLN A 176 7.23 1.95 -15.77
CA GLN A 176 6.42 2.62 -14.78
C GLN A 176 5.16 1.82 -14.47
N LEU A 177 4.93 1.51 -13.21
CA LEU A 177 3.67 1.01 -12.70
C LEU A 177 2.87 2.16 -12.11
N LEU A 178 1.68 2.43 -12.66
CA LEU A 178 0.72 3.33 -12.03
C LEU A 178 -0.21 2.53 -11.14
N MET A 179 -0.53 3.10 -9.99
CA MET A 179 -1.50 2.54 -9.06
C MET A 179 -2.38 3.65 -8.51
N LYS A 180 -3.70 3.50 -8.65
CA LYS A 180 -4.69 4.36 -8.00
C LYS A 180 -5.14 3.65 -6.72
N VAL A 181 -5.22 4.36 -5.59
CA VAL A 181 -5.73 3.81 -4.33
C VAL A 181 -6.85 4.70 -3.82
N ALA A 182 -8.06 4.20 -3.88
CA ALA A 182 -9.24 4.88 -3.35
C ALA A 182 -9.59 4.36 -1.96
N LEU A 183 -10.03 5.25 -1.08
CA LEU A 183 -10.42 4.95 0.29
C LEU A 183 -11.89 5.26 0.54
N SER A 184 -12.51 4.48 1.42
CA SER A 184 -13.86 4.75 1.94
C SER A 184 -13.97 4.27 3.41
N PRO A 185 -14.62 5.04 4.30
CA PRO A 185 -14.92 4.56 5.66
C PRO A 185 -16.20 3.69 5.72
N VAL A 186 -16.87 3.45 4.58
CA VAL A 186 -18.20 2.84 4.55
C VAL A 186 -18.17 1.42 3.98
N SER A 187 -17.61 1.25 2.78
CA SER A 187 -17.56 -0.06 2.09
C SER A 187 -16.57 -0.06 0.93
N ILE A 188 -16.30 -1.24 0.37
CA ILE A 188 -15.49 -1.41 -0.86
C ILE A 188 -16.17 -0.73 -2.04
N GLU A 189 -17.48 -0.88 -2.20
CA GLU A 189 -18.27 -0.23 -3.26
C GLU A 189 -18.18 1.31 -3.14
N GLY A 190 -18.11 1.82 -1.90
CA GLY A 190 -17.85 3.24 -1.64
C GLY A 190 -16.46 3.70 -2.07
N ALA A 191 -15.46 2.85 -1.96
CA ALA A 191 -14.12 3.13 -2.47
C ALA A 191 -14.08 3.07 -4.01
N GLU A 192 -14.75 2.10 -4.63
CA GLU A 192 -14.92 2.02 -6.09
C GLU A 192 -15.60 3.28 -6.64
N ALA A 193 -16.71 3.70 -6.04
CA ALA A 193 -17.39 4.93 -6.44
C ALA A 193 -16.52 6.19 -6.30
N ASN A 194 -15.66 6.25 -5.28
CA ASN A 194 -14.68 7.33 -5.12
C ASN A 194 -13.62 7.29 -6.22
N LEU A 195 -13.14 6.09 -6.59
CA LEU A 195 -12.17 5.90 -7.66
C LEU A 195 -12.73 6.42 -8.99
N GLU A 196 -13.92 5.97 -9.37
CA GLU A 196 -14.60 6.37 -10.61
C GLU A 196 -14.91 7.87 -10.66
N ALA A 197 -15.27 8.47 -9.53
CA ALA A 197 -15.62 9.88 -9.47
C ALA A 197 -14.43 10.83 -9.54
N GLU A 198 -13.26 10.44 -9.01
CA GLU A 198 -12.12 11.34 -8.85
C GLU A 198 -10.95 11.05 -9.80
N LEU A 199 -10.75 9.78 -10.18
CA LEU A 199 -9.70 9.33 -11.12
C LEU A 199 -10.22 8.17 -11.99
N PRO A 200 -11.17 8.44 -12.91
CA PRO A 200 -11.73 7.42 -13.80
C PRO A 200 -10.69 6.77 -14.72
#